data_e1b0f033df12142cb31026f1411217eb
#
_entry.id   e1b0f033df12142cb31026f1411217eb
#
_cell.length_a   1.000
_cell.length_b   1.000
_cell.length_c   1.000
_cell.angle_alpha   90.00
_cell.angle_beta   90.00
_cell.angle_gamma   90.00
#
_symmetry.space_group_name_H-M   'P 1'
#
loop_
_entity.id
_entity.type
_entity.pdbx_description
1 polymer ?
#
loop_
_entity_poly.entity_id
_entity_poly.type
_entity_poly.pdbx_seq_one_letter_code
_entity_poly.pdbx_strand_id
1 'polypeptide(L)'
;MGATLTVSAMEFTRITIDPKRMGGVPIIRNLRIPVATVVDMVADGMSEAEILLAYPDLEAPDIKEALRFAAEAVREREIPLLSNR
;
A
#
# COMPACT_ATOMS: atom_id res chain seq x y z
N MET A 1 -6.90 -17.26 -13.09
CA MET A 1 -6.24 -17.51 -12.69
C MET A 1 -5.35 -16.66 -12.10
N GLY A 2 -4.59 -16.62 -11.71
CA GLY A 2 -3.72 -15.84 -11.03
C GLY A 2 -3.33 -14.54 -11.60
N ALA A 3 -3.92 -14.20 -12.63
CA ALA A 3 -3.56 -12.98 -13.27
C ALA A 3 -3.68 -11.79 -12.38
N THR A 4 -4.61 -11.83 -11.50
CA THR A 4 -4.83 -10.68 -10.70
C THR A 4 -3.72 -10.41 -9.74
N LEU A 5 -2.84 -11.33 -9.53
CA LEU A 5 -1.83 -11.14 -8.58
C LEU A 5 -0.60 -10.52 -9.14
N THR A 6 -0.59 -10.32 -10.41
CA THR A 6 0.57 -9.89 -11.07
C THR A 6 1.13 -8.59 -10.60
N VAL A 7 0.28 -7.67 -10.33
CA VAL A 7 0.73 -6.36 -9.95
C VAL A 7 1.64 -6.40 -8.74
N SER A 8 1.17 -6.90 -7.66
CA SER A 8 1.97 -6.89 -6.48
C SER A 8 3.13 -7.83 -6.56
N ALA A 9 2.95 -8.94 -7.20
CA ALA A 9 4.00 -9.92 -7.24
C ALA A 9 5.19 -9.45 -8.03
N MET A 10 4.97 -8.68 -9.04
CA MET A 10 6.04 -8.30 -9.89
C MET A 10 6.68 -6.98 -9.64
N GLU A 11 5.96 -6.07 -9.08
CA GLU A 11 6.47 -4.74 -8.96
C GLU A 11 6.71 -4.21 -7.57
N PHE A 12 6.19 -4.86 -6.58
CA PHE A 12 6.23 -4.32 -5.24
C PHE A 12 6.95 -5.27 -4.30
N THR A 13 8.25 -5.14 -4.27
CA THR A 13 9.05 -6.02 -3.45
C THR A 13 8.97 -5.69 -1.97
N ARG A 14 8.47 -4.50 -1.65
CA ARG A 14 8.36 -4.10 -0.26
C ARG A 14 6.95 -4.30 0.30
N ILE A 15 6.07 -4.90 -0.46
CA ILE A 15 4.70 -5.11 -0.01
C ILE A 15 4.45 -6.60 0.13
N THR A 16 3.92 -6.99 1.27
CA THR A 16 3.62 -8.39 1.53
C THR A 16 2.11 -8.56 1.68
N ILE A 17 1.57 -9.56 1.05
CA ILE A 17 0.17 -9.90 1.20
C ILE A 17 0.11 -11.37 1.57
N ASP A 18 -0.24 -11.64 2.81
CA ASP A 18 -0.23 -13.01 3.31
C ASP A 18 -1.53 -13.22 4.08
N PRO A 19 -2.36 -14.15 3.63
CA PRO A 19 -3.64 -14.36 4.32
C PRO A 19 -3.49 -14.68 5.79
N LYS A 20 -2.33 -15.14 6.18
CA LYS A 20 -2.11 -15.47 7.58
C LYS A 20 -1.62 -14.31 8.38
N ARG A 21 -1.40 -13.17 7.76
CA ARG A 21 -0.94 -12.00 8.46
C ARG A 21 -1.91 -10.88 8.31
N MET A 22 -2.40 -10.39 9.40
CA MET A 22 -3.29 -9.23 9.42
C MET A 22 -4.47 -9.37 8.45
N GLY A 23 -4.98 -10.60 8.34
CA GLY A 23 -6.15 -10.83 7.51
C GLY A 23 -5.91 -10.70 6.03
N GLY A 24 -4.68 -10.74 5.61
CA GLY A 24 -4.40 -10.68 4.18
C GLY A 24 -4.32 -9.28 3.62
N VAL A 25 -4.34 -8.25 4.46
CA VAL A 25 -4.22 -6.91 3.92
C VAL A 25 -2.78 -6.66 3.52
N PRO A 26 -2.54 -5.81 2.55
CA PRO A 26 -1.17 -5.50 2.16
C PRO A 26 -0.44 -4.79 3.28
N ILE A 27 0.75 -5.25 3.60
CA ILE A 27 1.55 -4.64 4.66
C ILE A 27 2.95 -4.35 4.13
N ILE A 28 3.65 -3.48 4.83
CA ILE A 28 5.01 -3.11 4.45
C ILE A 28 5.99 -4.17 4.95
N ARG A 29 6.63 -4.83 4.03
CA ARG A 29 7.66 -5.84 4.28
C ARG A 29 7.23 -6.89 5.29
N ASN A 30 7.16 -6.87 6.38
CA ASN A 30 6.69 -7.78 7.38
C ASN A 30 6.58 -7.03 8.67
N LEU A 31 6.36 -5.72 8.56
CA LEU A 31 6.39 -4.88 9.73
C LEU A 31 5.06 -4.75 10.43
N ARG A 32 4.05 -5.40 9.90
CA ARG A 32 2.71 -5.27 10.44
C ARG A 32 2.18 -3.86 10.35
N ILE A 33 2.69 -3.09 9.41
CA ILE A 33 2.21 -1.75 9.13
C ILE A 33 1.47 -1.84 7.82
N PRO A 34 0.15 -1.70 7.81
CA PRO A 34 -0.60 -1.80 6.55
C PRO A 34 -0.24 -0.67 5.61
N VAL A 35 -0.31 -0.98 4.33
CA VAL A 35 -0.13 0.05 3.31
C VAL A 35 -1.12 1.18 3.54
N ALA A 36 -2.35 0.84 3.93
CA ALA A 36 -3.37 1.86 4.16
C ALA A 36 -2.95 2.85 5.24
N THR A 37 -2.21 2.40 6.24
CA THR A 37 -1.76 3.31 7.30
C THR A 37 -0.83 4.37 6.72
N VAL A 38 0.05 3.95 5.81
CA VAL A 38 0.97 4.90 5.20
C VAL A 38 0.20 5.88 4.33
N VAL A 39 -0.76 5.37 3.57
CA VAL A 39 -1.57 6.23 2.70
C VAL A 39 -2.33 7.26 3.54
N ASP A 40 -2.87 6.81 4.67
CA ASP A 40 -3.61 7.71 5.55
C ASP A 40 -2.72 8.81 6.10
N MET A 41 -1.50 8.49 6.47
CA MET A 41 -0.60 9.50 6.99
C MET A 41 -0.28 10.55 5.95
N VAL A 42 -0.11 10.11 4.71
CA VAL A 42 0.14 11.04 3.63
C VAL A 42 -1.09 11.91 3.39
N ALA A 43 -2.26 11.29 3.43
CA ALA A 43 -3.50 12.04 3.23
C ALA A 43 -3.71 13.07 4.33
N ASP A 44 -3.19 12.78 5.52
CA ASP A 44 -3.31 13.70 6.63
C ASP A 44 -2.27 14.83 6.57
N GLY A 45 -1.46 14.84 5.54
CA GLY A 45 -0.50 15.91 5.36
C GLY A 45 0.82 15.72 6.06
N MET A 46 1.09 14.52 6.55
CA MET A 46 2.37 14.29 7.21
C MET A 46 3.50 14.26 6.18
N SER A 47 4.62 14.85 6.53
CA SER A 47 5.77 14.80 5.65
C SER A 47 6.44 13.43 5.78
N GLU A 48 7.31 13.13 4.86
CA GLU A 48 8.05 11.89 4.91
C GLU A 48 8.82 11.80 6.21
N ALA A 49 9.45 12.89 6.63
CA ALA A 49 10.20 12.89 7.86
C ALA A 49 9.31 12.59 9.06
N GLU A 50 8.11 13.14 9.05
CA GLU A 50 7.18 12.90 10.15
C GLU A 50 6.74 11.45 10.19
N ILE A 51 6.51 10.87 9.04
CA ILE A 51 6.10 9.48 8.96
C ILE A 51 7.21 8.58 9.49
N LEU A 52 8.44 8.87 9.11
CA LEU A 52 9.56 8.05 9.56
C LEU A 52 9.82 8.20 11.05
N LEU A 53 9.46 9.34 11.61
CA LEU A 53 9.57 9.50 13.04
C LEU A 53 8.51 8.70 13.77
N ALA A 54 7.32 8.66 13.20
CA ALA A 54 6.21 7.94 13.81
C ALA A 54 6.41 6.44 13.72
N TYR A 55 7.01 5.99 12.64
CA TYR A 55 7.23 4.56 12.41
C TYR A 55 8.70 4.35 12.04
N PRO A 56 9.56 4.29 13.01
CA PRO A 56 11.01 4.23 12.74
C PRO A 56 11.47 3.02 11.94
N ASP A 57 10.65 1.97 11.90
CA ASP A 57 11.02 0.80 11.11
C ASP A 57 10.79 1.01 9.61
N LEU A 58 10.11 2.06 9.24
CA LEU A 58 9.90 2.34 7.84
C LEU A 58 11.11 3.01 7.24
N GLU A 59 11.25 2.84 5.94
CA GLU A 59 12.30 3.50 5.18
C GLU A 59 11.65 4.36 4.14
N ALA A 60 12.31 5.38 3.69
CA ALA A 60 11.73 6.29 2.70
C ALA A 60 11.18 5.56 1.46
N PRO A 61 11.90 4.57 0.90
CA PRO A 61 11.34 3.85 -0.24
C PRO A 61 10.05 3.11 0.07
N ASP A 62 9.84 2.75 1.34
CA ASP A 62 8.61 2.06 1.72
C ASP A 62 7.41 2.97 1.49
N ILE A 63 7.55 4.24 1.81
CA ILE A 63 6.45 5.18 1.66
C ILE A 63 6.11 5.34 0.19
N LYS A 64 7.12 5.48 -0.64
CA LYS A 64 6.90 5.67 -2.04
C LYS A 64 6.25 4.43 -2.66
N GLU A 65 6.71 3.27 -2.29
CA GLU A 65 6.16 2.05 -2.86
C GLU A 65 4.73 1.82 -2.37
N ALA A 66 4.44 2.18 -1.12
CA ALA A 66 3.08 2.05 -0.61
C ALA A 66 2.12 2.89 -1.43
N LEU A 67 2.52 4.10 -1.76
CA LEU A 67 1.66 4.98 -2.55
C LEU A 67 1.47 4.44 -3.95
N ARG A 68 2.52 3.90 -4.55
CA ARG A 68 2.39 3.32 -5.87
C ARG A 68 1.50 2.10 -5.86
N PHE A 69 1.64 1.28 -4.82
CA PHE A 69 0.82 0.09 -4.71
C PHE A 69 -0.65 0.49 -4.61
N ALA A 70 -0.95 1.50 -3.81
CA ALA A 70 -2.33 1.93 -3.64
C ALA A 70 -2.89 2.44 -4.97
N ALA A 71 -2.08 3.17 -5.72
CA ALA A 71 -2.54 3.69 -6.99
C ALA A 71 -2.83 2.56 -7.98
N GLU A 72 -1.97 1.55 -8.00
CA GLU A 72 -2.18 0.44 -8.91
C GLU A 72 -3.39 -0.38 -8.51
N ALA A 73 -3.59 -0.54 -7.22
CA ALA A 73 -4.72 -1.32 -6.75
C ALA A 73 -6.04 -0.67 -7.14
N VAL A 74 -6.09 0.64 -7.07
CA VAL A 74 -7.31 1.34 -7.45
C VAL A 74 -7.51 1.26 -8.95
N ARG A 75 -6.43 1.39 -9.71
CA ARG A 75 -6.52 1.34 -11.16
C ARG A 75 -7.02 -0.02 -11.62
N GLU A 76 -6.54 -1.05 -10.96
CA GLU A 76 -6.95 -2.39 -11.32
C GLU A 76 -8.43 -2.61 -11.06
N ARG A 77 -8.97 -1.97 -10.07
CA ARG A 77 -10.36 -2.21 -9.76
C ARG A 77 -11.30 -1.54 -10.71
N GLU A 78 -10.89 -0.50 -11.31
CA GLU A 78 -11.78 0.09 -12.26
C GLU A 78 -13.16 0.35 -11.73
N ILE A 79 -13.34 1.11 -10.76
CA ILE A 79 -14.63 1.39 -10.19
C ILE A 79 -15.47 2.23 -11.11
N PRO A 80 -16.64 1.78 -11.45
CA PRO A 80 -17.49 2.52 -12.37
C PRO A 80 -18.06 3.74 -11.70
N LEU A 81 -17.73 4.85 -12.20
CA LEU A 81 -18.27 6.06 -11.69
C LEU A 81 -19.41 6.60 -12.44
N LEU A 82 -19.92 5.83 -13.34
CA LEU A 82 -20.98 6.29 -14.12
C LEU A 82 -22.12 6.66 -13.35
N SER A 83 -22.25 6.08 -12.25
CA SER A 83 -23.38 6.36 -11.48
C SER A 83 -23.45 7.81 -11.17
N ASN A 84 -22.41 8.45 -11.39
CA ASN A 84 -22.43 9.78 -11.13
C ASN A 84 -22.98 10.59 -12.11
N ARG A 85 -23.35 10.11 -12.93
CA ARG A 85 -23.70 10.85 -13.90
C ARG A 85 -24.58 10.83 -14.22
#